data_5a92d09fb2e236149057d163970e94f4
#
_entry.id   5a92d09fb2e236149057d163970e94f4
#
_cell.length_a   1.000
_cell.length_b   1.000
_cell.length_c   1.000
_cell.angle_alpha   90.00
_cell.angle_beta   90.00
_cell.angle_gamma   90.00
#
_symmetry.space_group_name_H-M   'P 1'
#
loop_
_entity.id
_entity.type
_entity.pdbx_description
1 polymer ?
#
loop_
_entity_poly.entity_id
_entity_poly.type
_entity_poly.pdbx_seq_one_letter_code
_entity_poly.pdbx_strand_id
1 'polypeptide(L)'
;MSEKVLKIIEQIKIIEFRLDNLIYGSIEVRNSNNKKYIYCHSRENGVQTTKYIGEYTEVLSNMIEENNIIAKELKKELRKLEKELSRLGYLDLDFNKEVALNIDFAKKHIADTIYTQAILEGVATTLLDTENIIEGGIVNNMSVSDVIKIINLKHAWEFILDKNVIKTKTNYSILCTINKLVEEGLYYSAGIIRSTPVRIGGTNWIPNIPIEIDVIESINNIINMDKDKIDIAIGLLLYIVKTQIFIDGNKRTSIIFANHYLISNGVGMIVVPVEKTEEYKKLLVEYYEMNDEKKITSFLKKCFITYN
;
A
#
# COMPACT_ATOMS: atom_id res chain seq x y z
N MET A 1 14.00 10.77 2.32
CA MET A 1 13.26 11.46 1.24
C MET A 1 12.77 12.76 1.82
N SER A 2 12.83 13.88 1.10
CA SER A 2 12.28 15.14 1.62
C SER A 2 10.74 15.05 1.60
N GLU A 3 10.06 15.74 2.52
CA GLU A 3 8.58 15.83 2.56
C GLU A 3 8.00 16.28 1.21
N LYS A 4 8.72 17.15 0.51
CA LYS A 4 8.36 17.62 -0.83
C LYS A 4 8.31 16.48 -1.85
N VAL A 5 9.27 15.56 -1.84
CA VAL A 5 9.33 14.41 -2.77
C VAL A 5 8.18 13.45 -2.49
N LEU A 6 7.87 13.18 -1.22
CA LEU A 6 6.74 12.33 -0.84
C LEU A 6 5.41 12.91 -1.35
N LYS A 7 5.20 14.23 -1.19
CA LYS A 7 3.99 14.90 -1.71
C LYS A 7 3.88 14.78 -3.23
N ILE A 8 4.99 14.91 -3.96
CA ILE A 8 4.99 14.75 -5.42
C ILE A 8 4.60 13.32 -5.81
N ILE A 9 5.17 12.31 -5.15
CA ILE A 9 4.86 10.89 -5.42
C ILE A 9 3.39 10.59 -5.09
N GLU A 10 2.88 11.08 -3.96
CA GLU A 10 1.47 10.96 -3.58
C GLU A 10 0.55 11.57 -4.65
N GLN A 11 0.86 12.76 -5.16
CA GLN A 11 0.10 13.41 -6.23
C GLN A 11 0.16 12.61 -7.54
N ILE A 12 1.31 12.08 -7.90
CA ILE A 12 1.46 11.20 -9.07
C ILE A 12 0.53 10.00 -8.94
N LYS A 13 0.51 9.31 -7.78
CA LYS A 13 -0.35 8.16 -7.53
C LYS A 13 -1.84 8.49 -7.61
N ILE A 14 -2.25 9.62 -7.06
CA ILE A 14 -3.64 10.08 -7.18
C ILE A 14 -4.02 10.31 -8.65
N ILE A 15 -3.13 10.90 -9.44
CA ILE A 15 -3.40 11.16 -10.87
C ILE A 15 -3.44 9.84 -11.65
N GLU A 16 -2.49 8.93 -11.44
CA GLU A 16 -2.49 7.59 -12.06
C GLU A 16 -3.78 6.84 -11.74
N PHE A 17 -4.17 6.77 -10.47
CA PHE A 17 -5.43 6.15 -10.05
C PHE A 17 -6.66 6.75 -10.74
N ARG A 18 -6.71 8.09 -10.86
CA ARG A 18 -7.82 8.75 -11.57
C ARG A 18 -7.83 8.41 -13.06
N LEU A 19 -6.66 8.32 -13.70
CA LEU A 19 -6.55 7.95 -15.11
C LEU A 19 -6.98 6.51 -15.35
N ASP A 20 -6.61 5.57 -14.48
CA ASP A 20 -6.96 4.15 -14.58
C ASP A 20 -8.48 3.91 -14.43
N ASN A 21 -9.16 4.77 -13.68
CA ASN A 21 -10.62 4.70 -13.47
C ASN A 21 -11.43 5.53 -14.50
N LEU A 22 -10.80 6.25 -15.42
CA LEU A 22 -11.48 6.97 -16.48
C LEU A 22 -11.62 6.10 -17.74
N ILE A 23 -12.82 6.09 -18.31
CA ILE A 23 -13.03 5.57 -19.66
C ILE A 23 -12.75 6.73 -20.64
N TYR A 24 -11.60 6.71 -21.29
CA TYR A 24 -11.17 7.73 -22.25
C TYR A 24 -10.41 7.12 -23.42
N GLY A 25 -10.42 7.77 -24.58
CA GLY A 25 -9.77 7.33 -25.79
C GLY A 25 -10.56 7.72 -27.04
N SER A 26 -10.14 7.29 -28.21
CA SER A 26 -10.90 7.50 -29.45
C SER A 26 -12.06 6.52 -29.53
N ILE A 27 -13.24 7.06 -29.87
CA ILE A 27 -14.48 6.28 -29.97
C ILE A 27 -14.59 5.66 -31.37
N GLU A 28 -14.87 4.38 -31.43
CA GLU A 28 -15.34 3.67 -32.64
C GLU A 28 -16.75 3.14 -32.39
N VAL A 29 -17.69 3.46 -33.29
CA VAL A 29 -19.06 2.93 -33.23
C VAL A 29 -19.19 1.78 -34.23
N ARG A 30 -19.48 0.58 -33.76
CA ARG A 30 -19.73 -0.60 -34.59
C ARG A 30 -21.21 -0.96 -34.57
N ASN A 31 -21.73 -1.34 -35.74
CA ASN A 31 -23.10 -1.81 -35.91
C ASN A 31 -23.12 -3.35 -35.87
N SER A 32 -23.97 -3.92 -35.03
CA SER A 32 -24.23 -5.36 -34.98
C SER A 32 -25.67 -5.62 -34.56
N ASN A 33 -26.36 -6.54 -35.22
CA ASN A 33 -27.75 -6.93 -34.89
C ASN A 33 -28.74 -5.75 -34.72
N ASN A 34 -28.72 -4.79 -35.64
CA ASN A 34 -29.49 -3.53 -35.59
C ASN A 34 -29.25 -2.64 -34.38
N LYS A 35 -28.16 -2.84 -33.66
CA LYS A 35 -27.73 -2.02 -32.53
C LYS A 35 -26.35 -1.43 -32.79
N LYS A 36 -26.10 -0.30 -32.17
CA LYS A 36 -24.81 0.39 -32.23
C LYS A 36 -24.06 0.17 -30.91
N TYR A 37 -22.77 -0.09 -30.97
CA TYR A 37 -21.92 -0.35 -29.83
C TYR A 37 -20.69 0.55 -29.84
N ILE A 38 -20.28 1.03 -28.66
CA ILE A 38 -19.07 1.84 -28.50
C ILE A 38 -17.88 0.96 -28.14
N TYR A 39 -16.82 1.14 -28.89
CA TYR A 39 -15.47 0.66 -28.58
C TYR A 39 -14.57 1.86 -28.35
N CYS A 40 -13.75 1.82 -27.31
CA CYS A 40 -12.79 2.85 -26.99
C CYS A 40 -11.38 2.36 -27.26
N HIS A 41 -10.62 3.10 -28.03
CA HIS A 41 -9.22 2.83 -28.31
C HIS A 41 -8.34 3.72 -27.45
N SER A 42 -7.49 3.11 -26.65
CA SER A 42 -6.47 3.80 -25.87
C SER A 42 -5.08 3.25 -26.19
N ARG A 43 -4.03 3.96 -25.77
CA ARG A 43 -2.67 3.46 -25.80
C ARG A 43 -2.15 3.32 -24.38
N GLU A 44 -1.84 2.09 -23.99
CA GLU A 44 -1.22 1.76 -22.73
C GLU A 44 0.20 1.21 -22.98
N ASN A 45 1.21 1.84 -22.40
CA ASN A 45 2.62 1.47 -22.58
C ASN A 45 3.08 1.33 -24.05
N GLY A 46 2.53 2.18 -24.94
CA GLY A 46 2.84 2.15 -26.37
C GLY A 46 2.03 1.13 -27.19
N VAL A 47 1.28 0.24 -26.53
CA VAL A 47 0.42 -0.75 -27.18
C VAL A 47 -1.00 -0.18 -27.35
N GLN A 48 -1.56 -0.31 -28.53
CA GLN A 48 -2.95 0.07 -28.79
C GLN A 48 -3.88 -0.99 -28.22
N THR A 49 -4.77 -0.59 -27.32
CA THR A 49 -5.80 -1.44 -26.71
C THR A 49 -7.17 -0.99 -27.22
N THR A 50 -8.08 -1.95 -27.38
CA THR A 50 -9.48 -1.70 -27.78
C THR A 50 -10.37 -2.34 -26.73
N LYS A 51 -11.19 -1.51 -26.07
CA LYS A 51 -12.10 -1.94 -25.00
C LYS A 51 -13.54 -1.75 -25.46
N TYR A 52 -14.36 -2.78 -25.35
CA TYR A 52 -15.80 -2.68 -25.48
C TYR A 52 -16.37 -1.95 -24.26
N ILE A 53 -17.20 -0.90 -24.51
CA ILE A 53 -17.75 -0.07 -23.44
C ILE A 53 -19.23 -0.34 -23.21
N GLY A 54 -20.01 -0.50 -24.26
CA GLY A 54 -21.43 -0.76 -24.13
C GLY A 54 -22.25 -0.44 -25.39
N GLU A 55 -23.58 -0.50 -25.27
CA GLU A 55 -24.49 -0.04 -26.33
C GLU A 55 -24.38 1.49 -26.48
N TYR A 56 -24.40 1.98 -27.70
CA TYR A 56 -24.25 3.41 -27.96
C TYR A 56 -25.45 4.19 -27.39
N THR A 57 -25.12 5.17 -26.57
CA THR A 57 -26.00 6.24 -26.15
C THR A 57 -25.27 7.58 -26.31
N GLU A 58 -26.02 8.63 -26.58
CA GLU A 58 -25.44 9.99 -26.69
C GLU A 58 -24.78 10.40 -25.35
N VAL A 59 -25.38 10.01 -24.22
CA VAL A 59 -24.86 10.24 -22.87
C VAL A 59 -23.50 9.57 -22.67
N LEU A 60 -23.38 8.30 -23.08
CA LEU A 60 -22.12 7.55 -22.95
C LEU A 60 -21.01 8.12 -23.85
N SER A 61 -21.38 8.54 -25.07
CA SER A 61 -20.44 9.18 -25.99
C SER A 61 -19.93 10.50 -25.42
N ASN A 62 -20.82 11.37 -24.94
CA ASN A 62 -20.47 12.67 -24.34
C ASN A 62 -19.61 12.49 -23.09
N MET A 63 -19.92 11.50 -22.22
CA MET A 63 -19.13 11.18 -21.04
C MET A 63 -17.67 10.82 -21.43
N ILE A 64 -17.48 10.03 -22.49
CA ILE A 64 -16.12 9.66 -22.93
C ILE A 64 -15.39 10.89 -23.49
N GLU A 65 -16.09 11.80 -24.19
CA GLU A 65 -15.51 13.05 -24.69
C GLU A 65 -15.09 13.98 -23.54
N GLU A 66 -15.93 14.15 -22.51
CA GLU A 66 -15.59 14.88 -21.30
C GLU A 66 -14.39 14.24 -20.57
N ASN A 67 -14.38 12.91 -20.44
CA ASN A 67 -13.28 12.18 -19.86
C ASN A 67 -11.96 12.35 -20.64
N ASN A 68 -12.02 12.50 -21.96
CA ASN A 68 -10.84 12.80 -22.77
C ASN A 68 -10.21 14.14 -22.40
N ILE A 69 -11.02 15.17 -22.10
CA ILE A 69 -10.53 16.48 -21.65
C ILE A 69 -9.85 16.33 -20.30
N ILE A 70 -10.52 15.66 -19.34
CA ILE A 70 -9.99 15.39 -18.00
C ILE A 70 -8.68 14.59 -18.08
N ALA A 71 -8.65 13.52 -18.86
CA ALA A 71 -7.46 12.70 -19.04
C ALA A 71 -6.28 13.47 -19.64
N LYS A 72 -6.55 14.42 -20.58
CA LYS A 72 -5.53 15.29 -21.17
C LYS A 72 -4.91 16.22 -20.12
N GLU A 73 -5.73 16.80 -19.25
CA GLU A 73 -5.26 17.68 -18.17
C GLU A 73 -4.45 16.88 -17.13
N LEU A 74 -4.97 15.75 -16.69
CA LEU A 74 -4.27 14.86 -15.74
C LEU A 74 -2.92 14.39 -16.30
N LYS A 75 -2.85 13.98 -17.56
CA LYS A 75 -1.57 13.61 -18.22
C LYS A 75 -0.59 14.77 -18.33
N LYS A 76 -1.08 16.00 -18.50
CA LYS A 76 -0.23 17.20 -18.52
C LYS A 76 0.34 17.48 -17.13
N GLU A 77 -0.47 17.32 -16.09
CA GLU A 77 -0.04 17.49 -14.70
C GLU A 77 0.96 16.39 -14.30
N LEU A 78 0.65 15.14 -14.62
CA LEU A 78 1.54 13.99 -14.39
C LEU A 78 2.95 14.26 -14.96
N ARG A 79 3.05 14.66 -16.22
CA ARG A 79 4.34 15.00 -16.86
C ARG A 79 5.11 16.14 -16.16
N LYS A 80 4.40 17.11 -15.56
CA LYS A 80 5.05 18.17 -14.79
C LYS A 80 5.64 17.63 -13.50
N LEU A 81 4.89 16.81 -12.79
CA LEU A 81 5.32 16.18 -11.53
C LEU A 81 6.49 15.21 -11.77
N GLU A 82 6.42 14.37 -12.81
CA GLU A 82 7.52 13.49 -13.23
C GLU A 82 8.78 14.28 -13.55
N LYS A 83 8.65 15.39 -14.29
CA LYS A 83 9.78 16.27 -14.62
C LYS A 83 10.38 16.95 -13.38
N GLU A 84 9.54 17.32 -12.41
CA GLU A 84 10.01 17.85 -11.13
C GLU A 84 10.73 16.76 -10.32
N LEU A 85 10.18 15.55 -10.28
CA LEU A 85 10.79 14.40 -9.63
C LEU A 85 12.14 14.03 -10.25
N SER A 86 12.24 14.08 -11.59
CA SER A 86 13.49 13.88 -12.33
C SER A 86 14.57 14.92 -11.96
N ARG A 87 14.16 16.21 -11.88
CA ARG A 87 15.10 17.28 -11.46
C ARG A 87 15.62 17.10 -10.04
N LEU A 88 14.90 16.37 -9.21
CA LEU A 88 15.29 16.02 -7.86
C LEU A 88 16.13 14.74 -7.80
N GLY A 89 16.46 14.14 -8.95
CA GLY A 89 17.32 12.95 -9.06
C GLY A 89 16.61 11.61 -8.84
N TYR A 90 15.30 11.57 -8.93
CA TYR A 90 14.50 10.37 -8.56
C TYR A 90 14.00 9.53 -9.75
N LEU A 91 14.26 9.88 -10.99
CA LEU A 91 13.71 9.18 -12.17
C LEU A 91 14.67 8.30 -12.97
N ASP A 92 15.97 8.32 -12.72
CA ASP A 92 16.97 7.71 -13.62
C ASP A 92 17.95 6.73 -12.94
N LEU A 93 17.54 6.05 -11.86
CA LEU A 93 18.39 5.03 -11.25
C LEU A 93 17.92 3.64 -11.66
N ASP A 94 18.76 2.89 -12.32
CA ASP A 94 18.56 1.46 -12.57
C ASP A 94 18.33 0.74 -11.24
N PHE A 95 17.30 -0.12 -11.20
CA PHE A 95 17.06 -0.98 -10.04
C PHE A 95 18.16 -2.02 -9.96
N ASN A 96 18.66 -2.26 -8.76
CA ASN A 96 19.32 -3.52 -8.47
C ASN A 96 18.36 -4.67 -8.84
N LYS A 97 18.86 -5.70 -9.53
CA LYS A 97 18.09 -6.84 -10.02
C LYS A 97 17.28 -7.52 -8.90
N GLU A 98 17.87 -7.66 -7.73
CA GLU A 98 17.24 -8.28 -6.56
C GLU A 98 16.04 -7.47 -6.09
N VAL A 99 16.13 -6.14 -6.09
CA VAL A 99 15.01 -5.24 -5.73
C VAL A 99 13.88 -5.36 -6.76
N ALA A 100 14.20 -5.37 -8.07
CA ALA A 100 13.23 -5.53 -9.14
C ALA A 100 12.47 -6.86 -9.01
N LEU A 101 13.18 -7.96 -8.77
CA LEU A 101 12.59 -9.29 -8.58
C LEU A 101 11.67 -9.34 -7.34
N ASN A 102 12.05 -8.67 -6.25
CA ASN A 102 11.21 -8.61 -5.04
C ASN A 102 9.96 -7.74 -5.25
N ILE A 103 10.03 -6.67 -6.05
CA ILE A 103 8.85 -5.88 -6.43
C ILE A 103 7.88 -6.75 -7.22
N ASP A 104 8.34 -7.47 -8.23
CA ASP A 104 7.50 -8.34 -9.06
C ASP A 104 6.91 -9.50 -8.23
N PHE A 105 7.71 -10.07 -7.33
CA PHE A 105 7.26 -11.08 -6.38
C PHE A 105 6.15 -10.54 -5.47
N ALA A 106 6.35 -9.36 -4.87
CA ALA A 106 5.35 -8.72 -4.00
C ALA A 106 4.06 -8.39 -4.76
N LYS A 107 4.16 -7.87 -5.99
CA LYS A 107 2.99 -7.60 -6.85
C LYS A 107 2.20 -8.86 -7.15
N LYS A 108 2.88 -9.98 -7.41
CA LYS A 108 2.22 -11.27 -7.67
C LYS A 108 1.42 -11.77 -6.46
N HIS A 109 1.88 -11.47 -5.25
CA HIS A 109 1.26 -11.91 -4.00
C HIS A 109 0.46 -10.82 -3.28
N ILE A 110 0.16 -9.71 -3.96
CA ILE A 110 -0.46 -8.55 -3.31
C ILE A 110 -1.86 -8.85 -2.77
N ALA A 111 -2.69 -9.58 -3.52
CA ALA A 111 -4.03 -9.95 -3.11
C ALA A 111 -4.03 -10.84 -1.86
N ASP A 112 -3.22 -11.90 -1.87
CA ASP A 112 -3.03 -12.78 -0.70
C ASP A 112 -2.55 -12.00 0.52
N THR A 113 -1.61 -11.09 0.32
CA THR A 113 -1.01 -10.30 1.41
C THR A 113 -2.02 -9.32 2.00
N ILE A 114 -2.83 -8.66 1.17
CA ILE A 114 -3.91 -7.78 1.64
C ILE A 114 -4.99 -8.59 2.36
N TYR A 115 -5.38 -9.74 1.81
CA TYR A 115 -6.34 -10.65 2.43
C TYR A 115 -5.88 -11.07 3.83
N THR A 116 -4.64 -11.54 3.99
CA THR A 116 -4.13 -11.96 5.29
C THR A 116 -4.09 -10.82 6.31
N GLN A 117 -3.73 -9.60 5.89
CA GLN A 117 -3.75 -8.42 6.75
C GLN A 117 -5.17 -7.98 7.12
N ALA A 118 -6.13 -8.09 6.21
CA ALA A 118 -7.53 -7.80 6.48
C ALA A 118 -8.11 -8.75 7.53
N ILE A 119 -7.85 -10.06 7.40
CA ILE A 119 -8.23 -11.08 8.40
C ILE A 119 -7.57 -10.82 9.75
N LEU A 120 -6.29 -10.44 9.77
CA LEU A 120 -5.57 -10.10 11.01
C LEU A 120 -6.26 -8.96 11.78
N GLU A 121 -6.85 -8.01 11.09
CA GLU A 121 -7.63 -6.88 11.65
C GLU A 121 -9.13 -7.20 11.87
N GLY A 122 -9.53 -8.45 11.69
CA GLY A 122 -10.90 -8.89 11.94
C GLY A 122 -11.90 -8.52 10.86
N VAL A 123 -11.45 -8.15 9.67
CA VAL A 123 -12.32 -7.93 8.50
C VAL A 123 -12.87 -9.29 8.05
N ALA A 124 -14.19 -9.40 8.00
CA ALA A 124 -14.86 -10.60 7.49
C ALA A 124 -14.86 -10.59 5.96
N THR A 125 -13.84 -11.20 5.35
CA THR A 125 -13.67 -11.27 3.89
C THR A 125 -13.16 -12.65 3.47
N THR A 126 -13.26 -12.94 2.18
CA THR A 126 -12.62 -14.09 1.52
C THR A 126 -11.50 -13.58 0.60
N LEU A 127 -10.61 -14.47 0.16
CA LEU A 127 -9.61 -14.10 -0.84
C LEU A 127 -10.28 -13.58 -2.12
N LEU A 128 -11.33 -14.26 -2.60
CA LEU A 128 -12.09 -13.87 -3.80
C LEU A 128 -12.73 -12.48 -3.63
N ASP A 129 -13.34 -12.18 -2.48
CA ASP A 129 -13.92 -10.85 -2.24
C ASP A 129 -12.82 -9.79 -2.18
N THR A 130 -11.68 -10.11 -1.58
CA THR A 130 -10.53 -9.21 -1.52
C THR A 130 -9.99 -8.91 -2.93
N GLU A 131 -9.84 -9.93 -3.78
CA GLU A 131 -9.46 -9.78 -5.19
C GLU A 131 -10.45 -8.91 -5.95
N ASN A 132 -11.76 -9.19 -5.81
CA ASN A 132 -12.80 -8.38 -6.44
C ASN A 132 -12.73 -6.90 -6.02
N ILE A 133 -12.51 -6.61 -4.73
CA ILE A 133 -12.37 -5.23 -4.25
C ILE A 133 -11.13 -4.56 -4.85
N ILE A 134 -9.99 -5.26 -4.86
CA ILE A 134 -8.74 -4.76 -5.41
C ILE A 134 -8.88 -4.43 -6.90
N GLU A 135 -9.63 -5.24 -7.65
CA GLU A 135 -9.89 -5.04 -9.08
C GLU A 135 -11.01 -4.03 -9.37
N GLY A 136 -11.64 -3.47 -8.35
CA GLY A 136 -12.74 -2.50 -8.49
C GLY A 136 -14.09 -3.14 -8.79
N GLY A 137 -14.25 -4.43 -8.51
CA GLY A 137 -15.49 -5.18 -8.61
C GLY A 137 -16.46 -4.93 -7.45
N ILE A 138 -17.61 -5.57 -7.52
CA ILE A 138 -18.68 -5.45 -6.51
C ILE A 138 -18.62 -6.67 -5.58
N VAL A 139 -18.71 -6.42 -4.28
CA VAL A 139 -18.87 -7.44 -3.25
C VAL A 139 -20.19 -7.25 -2.51
N ASN A 140 -20.79 -8.34 -2.07
CA ASN A 140 -22.02 -8.32 -1.31
C ASN A 140 -21.75 -8.66 0.17
N ASN A 141 -22.59 -8.17 1.07
CA ASN A 141 -22.56 -8.48 2.51
C ASN A 141 -21.29 -8.03 3.26
N MET A 142 -20.56 -7.05 2.75
CA MET A 142 -19.46 -6.40 3.47
C MET A 142 -19.88 -5.00 3.96
N SER A 143 -19.36 -4.59 5.12
CA SER A 143 -19.53 -3.21 5.57
C SER A 143 -18.67 -2.27 4.70
N VAL A 144 -19.18 -1.04 4.50
CA VAL A 144 -18.40 0.00 3.78
C VAL A 144 -17.04 0.24 4.43
N SER A 145 -16.97 0.20 5.77
CA SER A 145 -15.72 0.33 6.52
C SER A 145 -14.71 -0.78 6.19
N ASP A 146 -15.17 -2.02 6.02
CA ASP A 146 -14.30 -3.14 5.70
C ASP A 146 -13.78 -3.07 4.27
N VAL A 147 -14.63 -2.65 3.33
CA VAL A 147 -14.21 -2.38 1.95
C VAL A 147 -13.15 -1.26 1.91
N ILE A 148 -13.36 -0.16 2.65
CA ILE A 148 -12.38 0.94 2.76
C ILE A 148 -11.06 0.42 3.32
N LYS A 149 -11.05 -0.41 4.36
CA LYS A 149 -9.82 -0.98 4.92
C LYS A 149 -9.02 -1.79 3.89
N ILE A 150 -9.70 -2.59 3.05
CA ILE A 150 -9.05 -3.38 1.99
C ILE A 150 -8.46 -2.46 0.91
N ILE A 151 -9.20 -1.44 0.48
CA ILE A 151 -8.75 -0.45 -0.50
C ILE A 151 -7.54 0.32 0.05
N ASN A 152 -7.58 0.72 1.31
CA ASN A 152 -6.49 1.42 1.97
C ASN A 152 -5.22 0.56 2.05
N LEU A 153 -5.36 -0.73 2.35
CA LEU A 153 -4.23 -1.68 2.30
C LEU A 153 -3.65 -1.76 0.88
N LYS A 154 -4.49 -1.85 -0.15
CA LYS A 154 -4.05 -1.80 -1.55
C LYS A 154 -3.21 -0.55 -1.83
N HIS A 155 -3.73 0.63 -1.50
CA HIS A 155 -3.01 1.90 -1.71
C HIS A 155 -1.68 1.95 -0.97
N ALA A 156 -1.62 1.46 0.27
CA ALA A 156 -0.39 1.42 1.06
C ALA A 156 0.65 0.47 0.46
N TRP A 157 0.23 -0.69 -0.05
CA TRP A 157 1.11 -1.63 -0.75
C TRP A 157 1.59 -1.07 -2.08
N GLU A 158 0.70 -0.49 -2.90
CA GLU A 158 1.08 0.18 -4.16
C GLU A 158 2.06 1.31 -3.92
N PHE A 159 1.88 2.08 -2.84
CA PHE A 159 2.79 3.15 -2.44
C PHE A 159 4.20 2.62 -2.20
N ILE A 160 4.38 1.58 -1.36
CA ILE A 160 5.71 1.06 -1.06
C ILE A 160 6.38 0.37 -2.26
N LEU A 161 5.59 -0.14 -3.22
CA LEU A 161 6.08 -0.79 -4.44
C LEU A 161 6.30 0.20 -5.59
N ASP A 162 6.00 1.50 -5.38
CA ASP A 162 6.32 2.53 -6.35
C ASP A 162 7.83 2.65 -6.55
N LYS A 163 8.25 2.80 -7.80
CA LYS A 163 9.67 2.85 -8.20
C LYS A 163 10.50 3.90 -7.45
N ASN A 164 9.91 5.04 -7.13
CA ASN A 164 10.61 6.13 -6.47
C ASN A 164 10.60 5.96 -4.95
N VAL A 165 9.52 5.39 -4.40
CA VAL A 165 9.39 5.09 -2.98
C VAL A 165 10.33 3.97 -2.58
N ILE A 166 10.33 2.87 -3.33
CA ILE A 166 11.16 1.70 -2.99
C ILE A 166 12.67 1.98 -3.06
N LYS A 167 13.10 2.93 -3.88
CA LYS A 167 14.50 3.40 -3.94
C LYS A 167 14.89 4.27 -2.75
N THR A 168 13.92 4.76 -2.03
CA THR A 168 14.17 5.64 -0.89
C THR A 168 14.54 4.81 0.33
N LYS A 169 15.57 5.25 1.04
CA LYS A 169 15.93 4.64 2.33
C LYS A 169 14.73 4.69 3.28
N THR A 170 14.39 3.54 3.87
CA THR A 170 13.32 3.42 4.88
C THR A 170 13.52 4.45 5.99
N ASN A 171 12.48 5.23 6.33
CA ASN A 171 12.55 6.32 7.30
C ASN A 171 11.17 6.64 7.89
N TYR A 172 11.14 7.50 8.91
CA TYR A 172 9.93 7.94 9.61
C TYR A 172 8.86 8.54 8.68
N SER A 173 9.25 9.32 7.66
CA SER A 173 8.30 9.94 6.72
C SER A 173 7.53 8.89 5.89
N ILE A 174 8.21 7.79 5.48
CA ILE A 174 7.57 6.65 4.83
C ILE A 174 6.59 5.96 5.79
N LEU A 175 6.98 5.78 7.06
CA LEU A 175 6.10 5.20 8.08
C LEU A 175 4.80 6.00 8.24
N CYS A 176 4.91 7.33 8.37
CA CYS A 176 3.75 8.22 8.48
C CYS A 176 2.86 8.16 7.24
N THR A 177 3.45 8.11 6.03
CA THR A 177 2.68 8.02 4.79
C THR A 177 1.96 6.67 4.67
N ILE A 178 2.60 5.57 5.06
CA ILE A 178 1.94 4.25 5.10
C ILE A 178 0.73 4.30 6.04
N ASN A 179 0.88 4.83 7.27
CA ASN A 179 -0.26 4.92 8.20
C ASN A 179 -1.35 5.84 7.67
N LYS A 180 -1.00 6.95 7.04
CA LYS A 180 -1.96 7.85 6.40
C LYS A 180 -2.82 7.11 5.37
N LEU A 181 -2.20 6.29 4.52
CA LEU A 181 -2.92 5.50 3.52
C LEU A 181 -3.74 4.38 4.15
N VAL A 182 -3.20 3.68 5.14
CA VAL A 182 -3.91 2.60 5.87
C VAL A 182 -5.16 3.10 6.56
N GLU A 183 -5.17 4.34 7.08
CA GLU A 183 -6.27 4.94 7.85
C GLU A 183 -7.05 6.01 7.08
N GLU A 184 -6.83 6.13 5.77
CA GLU A 184 -7.51 7.14 4.95
C GLU A 184 -9.02 6.98 5.01
N GLY A 185 -9.72 8.10 5.30
CA GLY A 185 -11.18 8.10 5.45
C GLY A 185 -11.70 7.45 6.74
N LEU A 186 -10.85 6.85 7.57
CA LEU A 186 -11.22 6.24 8.86
C LEU A 186 -10.89 7.17 10.04
N TYR A 187 -9.74 7.86 9.99
CA TYR A 187 -9.29 8.76 11.05
C TYR A 187 -8.74 10.07 10.48
N TYR A 188 -9.14 11.20 11.07
CA TYR A 188 -8.59 12.54 10.70
C TYR A 188 -7.10 12.68 11.02
N SER A 189 -6.62 11.94 12.03
CA SER A 189 -5.21 11.93 12.46
C SER A 189 -4.38 10.84 11.76
N ALA A 190 -4.86 10.29 10.65
CA ALA A 190 -4.11 9.31 9.87
C ALA A 190 -2.71 9.84 9.49
N GLY A 191 -1.68 9.06 9.77
CA GLY A 191 -0.28 9.42 9.52
C GLY A 191 0.32 10.43 10.50
N ILE A 192 -0.43 10.87 11.51
CA ILE A 192 0.06 11.81 12.55
C ILE A 192 0.36 11.03 13.82
N ILE A 193 1.54 11.27 14.41
CA ILE A 193 1.91 10.70 15.71
C ILE A 193 0.85 11.08 16.75
N ARG A 194 0.41 10.11 17.54
CA ARG A 194 -0.62 10.37 18.55
C ARG A 194 -0.10 11.20 19.72
N SER A 195 -0.97 12.05 20.24
CA SER A 195 -0.74 12.83 21.45
C SER A 195 -1.63 12.40 22.61
N THR A 196 -2.38 11.30 22.47
CA THR A 196 -3.31 10.79 23.47
C THR A 196 -2.99 9.34 23.83
N PRO A 197 -3.33 8.89 25.05
CA PRO A 197 -3.22 7.49 25.42
C PRO A 197 -4.09 6.58 24.53
N VAL A 198 -3.61 5.36 24.29
CA VAL A 198 -4.36 4.30 23.62
C VAL A 198 -4.35 3.04 24.47
N ARG A 199 -5.32 2.15 24.24
CA ARG A 199 -5.35 0.80 24.83
C ARG A 199 -5.25 -0.23 23.72
N ILE A 200 -4.50 -1.28 23.96
CA ILE A 200 -4.39 -2.43 23.06
C ILE A 200 -5.36 -3.50 23.53
N GLY A 201 -6.21 -3.99 22.63
CA GLY A 201 -7.13 -5.08 22.95
C GLY A 201 -6.40 -6.36 23.36
N GLY A 202 -6.92 -7.06 24.37
CA GLY A 202 -6.39 -8.35 24.82
C GLY A 202 -5.17 -8.28 25.78
N THR A 203 -4.74 -7.08 26.18
CA THR A 203 -3.63 -6.90 27.13
C THR A 203 -3.89 -5.74 28.09
N ASN A 204 -3.24 -5.78 29.26
CA ASN A 204 -3.19 -4.67 30.22
C ASN A 204 -2.04 -3.67 29.92
N TRP A 205 -1.21 -3.96 28.94
CA TRP A 205 -0.13 -3.06 28.52
C TRP A 205 -0.68 -1.74 28.00
N ILE A 206 -0.21 -0.63 28.55
CA ILE A 206 -0.55 0.74 28.10
C ILE A 206 0.75 1.39 27.61
N PRO A 207 0.89 1.64 26.31
CA PRO A 207 2.08 2.27 25.79
C PRO A 207 2.12 3.75 26.15
N ASN A 208 3.29 4.26 26.48
CA ASN A 208 3.52 5.69 26.70
C ASN A 208 3.15 6.49 25.44
N ILE A 209 2.77 7.76 25.61
CA ILE A 209 2.59 8.68 24.48
C ILE A 209 3.95 8.85 23.79
N PRO A 210 4.07 8.55 22.47
CA PRO A 210 5.34 8.64 21.79
C PRO A 210 5.78 10.10 21.58
N ILE A 211 7.08 10.32 21.59
CA ILE A 211 7.70 11.61 21.26
C ILE A 211 8.34 11.45 19.87
N GLU A 212 8.05 12.37 18.97
CA GLU A 212 8.41 12.25 17.56
C GLU A 212 9.93 12.07 17.35
N ILE A 213 10.74 12.87 18.06
CA ILE A 213 12.18 12.79 17.94
C ILE A 213 12.72 11.41 18.40
N ASP A 214 12.15 10.85 19.48
CA ASP A 214 12.56 9.55 20.00
C ASP A 214 12.17 8.43 19.03
N VAL A 215 11.03 8.56 18.35
CA VAL A 215 10.59 7.62 17.31
C VAL A 215 11.53 7.65 16.11
N ILE A 216 11.90 8.84 15.64
CA ILE A 216 12.83 9.03 14.52
C ILE A 216 14.19 8.40 14.87
N GLU A 217 14.73 8.69 16.06
CA GLU A 217 16.00 8.15 16.52
C GLU A 217 15.96 6.62 16.67
N SER A 218 14.88 6.09 17.24
CA SER A 218 14.71 4.64 17.41
C SER A 218 14.67 3.91 16.07
N ILE A 219 13.91 4.41 15.09
CA ILE A 219 13.85 3.84 13.74
C ILE A 219 15.25 3.87 13.10
N ASN A 220 15.96 4.99 13.18
CA ASN A 220 17.30 5.10 12.63
C ASN A 220 18.29 4.16 13.33
N ASN A 221 18.19 4.03 14.64
CA ASN A 221 19.04 3.12 15.41
C ASN A 221 18.81 1.66 15.01
N ILE A 222 17.54 1.24 14.88
CA ILE A 222 17.19 -0.13 14.45
C ILE A 222 17.74 -0.40 13.04
N ILE A 223 17.54 0.51 12.09
CA ILE A 223 18.00 0.36 10.70
C ILE A 223 19.53 0.25 10.60
N ASN A 224 20.26 0.92 11.48
CA ASN A 224 21.73 0.94 11.48
C ASN A 224 22.35 -0.11 12.41
N MET A 225 21.59 -1.02 13.00
CA MET A 225 22.16 -2.14 13.75
C MET A 225 22.97 -3.06 12.84
N ASP A 226 24.05 -3.61 13.39
CA ASP A 226 24.83 -4.67 12.74
C ASP A 226 24.12 -6.03 12.94
N LYS A 227 23.02 -6.22 12.21
CA LYS A 227 22.19 -7.44 12.24
C LYS A 227 21.78 -7.82 10.82
N ASP A 228 21.32 -9.07 10.67
CA ASP A 228 20.67 -9.52 9.45
C ASP A 228 19.47 -8.63 9.09
N LYS A 229 19.24 -8.42 7.81
CA LYS A 229 18.16 -7.54 7.31
C LYS A 229 16.77 -8.03 7.73
N ILE A 230 16.57 -9.34 7.87
CA ILE A 230 15.31 -9.91 8.36
C ILE A 230 15.12 -9.53 9.84
N ASP A 231 16.17 -9.62 10.65
CA ASP A 231 16.12 -9.22 12.07
C ASP A 231 15.88 -7.72 12.25
N ILE A 232 16.45 -6.88 11.39
CA ILE A 232 16.17 -5.43 11.36
C ILE A 232 14.70 -5.17 11.02
N ALA A 233 14.16 -5.80 9.97
CA ALA A 233 12.77 -5.64 9.57
C ALA A 233 11.80 -6.08 10.68
N ILE A 234 12.08 -7.20 11.33
CA ILE A 234 11.30 -7.68 12.48
C ILE A 234 11.42 -6.68 13.65
N GLY A 235 12.61 -6.16 13.92
CA GLY A 235 12.81 -5.12 14.94
C GLY A 235 11.99 -3.87 14.68
N LEU A 236 11.92 -3.38 13.43
CA LEU A 236 11.07 -2.26 13.01
C LEU A 236 9.59 -2.58 13.25
N LEU A 237 9.12 -3.76 12.83
CA LEU A 237 7.75 -4.20 13.04
C LEU A 237 7.40 -4.23 14.53
N LEU A 238 8.22 -4.88 15.35
CA LEU A 238 8.00 -5.04 16.80
C LEU A 238 8.05 -3.69 17.52
N TYR A 239 8.95 -2.80 17.13
CA TYR A 239 9.02 -1.44 17.68
C TYR A 239 7.71 -0.67 17.45
N ILE A 240 7.17 -0.68 16.23
CA ILE A 240 5.95 0.07 15.89
C ILE A 240 4.74 -0.48 16.65
N VAL A 241 4.55 -1.81 16.69
CA VAL A 241 3.42 -2.42 17.39
C VAL A 241 3.51 -2.24 18.91
N LYS A 242 4.71 -2.20 19.50
CA LYS A 242 4.90 -1.98 20.93
C LYS A 242 4.69 -0.53 21.31
N THR A 243 5.23 0.40 20.53
CA THR A 243 5.16 1.85 20.81
C THR A 243 3.78 2.41 20.52
N GLN A 244 3.00 1.79 19.61
CA GLN A 244 1.70 2.31 19.17
C GLN A 244 1.82 3.78 18.77
N ILE A 245 2.58 4.05 17.70
CA ILE A 245 2.96 5.40 17.26
C ILE A 245 1.74 6.23 16.86
N PHE A 246 0.74 5.58 16.26
CA PHE A 246 -0.49 6.19 15.76
C PHE A 246 -1.70 5.82 16.62
N ILE A 247 -2.81 6.53 16.41
CA ILE A 247 -4.10 6.25 17.08
C ILE A 247 -4.60 4.85 16.72
N ASP A 248 -4.51 4.48 15.44
CA ASP A 248 -4.90 3.16 14.92
C ASP A 248 -3.99 2.74 13.76
N GLY A 249 -4.21 1.52 13.23
CA GLY A 249 -3.48 0.97 12.09
C GLY A 249 -2.05 0.53 12.37
N ASN A 250 -1.57 0.56 13.62
CA ASN A 250 -0.17 0.27 13.93
C ASN A 250 0.29 -1.13 13.47
N LYS A 251 -0.55 -2.16 13.59
CA LYS A 251 -0.21 -3.53 13.13
C LYS A 251 -0.08 -3.59 11.61
N ARG A 252 -1.07 -3.05 10.88
CA ARG A 252 -1.06 -2.99 9.40
C ARG A 252 0.13 -2.20 8.89
N THR A 253 0.33 -1.01 9.44
CA THR A 253 1.45 -0.12 9.12
C THR A 253 2.80 -0.78 9.38
N SER A 254 2.97 -1.48 10.50
CA SER A 254 4.24 -2.12 10.87
C SER A 254 4.67 -3.21 9.90
N ILE A 255 3.72 -4.04 9.44
CA ILE A 255 3.97 -5.10 8.45
C ILE A 255 4.39 -4.47 7.11
N ILE A 256 3.65 -3.47 6.63
CA ILE A 256 3.95 -2.81 5.35
C ILE A 256 5.29 -2.06 5.42
N PHE A 257 5.60 -1.40 6.52
CA PHE A 257 6.86 -0.69 6.73
C PHE A 257 8.07 -1.63 6.79
N ALA A 258 7.95 -2.75 7.49
CA ALA A 258 8.98 -3.80 7.50
C ALA A 258 9.21 -4.37 6.10
N ASN A 259 8.15 -4.56 5.33
CA ASN A 259 8.23 -5.04 3.95
C ASN A 259 8.83 -4.00 3.00
N HIS A 260 8.58 -2.70 3.19
CA HIS A 260 9.33 -1.67 2.47
C HIS A 260 10.85 -1.84 2.69
N TYR A 261 11.28 -2.05 3.95
CA TYR A 261 12.68 -2.25 4.25
C TYR A 261 13.24 -3.51 3.57
N LEU A 262 12.54 -4.66 3.65
CA LEU A 262 13.00 -5.91 3.05
C LEU A 262 13.09 -5.84 1.53
N ILE A 263 12.03 -5.35 0.88
CA ILE A 263 11.93 -5.27 -0.59
C ILE A 263 12.96 -4.28 -1.12
N SER A 264 13.11 -3.11 -0.49
CA SER A 264 14.10 -2.09 -0.89
C SER A 264 15.55 -2.55 -0.76
N ASN A 265 15.78 -3.57 0.08
CA ASN A 265 17.08 -4.22 0.25
C ASN A 265 17.24 -5.52 -0.57
N GLY A 266 16.25 -5.88 -1.40
CA GLY A 266 16.32 -7.06 -2.26
C GLY A 266 16.27 -8.40 -1.53
N VAL A 267 15.66 -8.46 -0.33
CA VAL A 267 15.72 -9.65 0.55
C VAL A 267 14.51 -10.56 0.37
N GLY A 268 13.30 -10.02 0.39
CA GLY A 268 12.07 -10.79 0.39
C GLY A 268 10.95 -10.01 1.08
N MET A 269 9.99 -10.72 1.68
CA MET A 269 8.91 -10.12 2.44
C MET A 269 8.44 -11.00 3.60
N ILE A 270 7.79 -10.39 4.59
CA ILE A 270 7.13 -11.09 5.70
C ILE A 270 5.62 -11.05 5.46
N VAL A 271 4.99 -12.22 5.41
CA VAL A 271 3.54 -12.39 5.30
C VAL A 271 3.08 -13.36 6.36
N VAL A 272 2.21 -12.91 7.27
CA VAL A 272 1.63 -13.78 8.29
C VAL A 272 0.50 -14.59 7.65
N PRO A 273 0.60 -15.91 7.48
CA PRO A 273 -0.47 -16.70 6.86
C PRO A 273 -1.75 -16.66 7.68
N VAL A 274 -2.92 -16.77 7.01
CA VAL A 274 -4.24 -16.68 7.66
C VAL A 274 -4.39 -17.70 8.79
N GLU A 275 -3.94 -18.93 8.55
CA GLU A 275 -3.99 -20.03 9.53
C GLU A 275 -3.12 -19.79 10.78
N LYS A 276 -2.19 -18.84 10.72
CA LYS A 276 -1.30 -18.45 11.83
C LYS A 276 -1.70 -17.12 12.51
N THR A 277 -2.81 -16.52 12.09
CA THR A 277 -3.26 -15.22 12.60
C THR A 277 -3.50 -15.24 14.10
N GLU A 278 -4.14 -16.28 14.62
CA GLU A 278 -4.42 -16.41 16.07
C GLU A 278 -3.14 -16.65 16.88
N GLU A 279 -2.18 -17.44 16.35
CA GLU A 279 -0.87 -17.60 16.96
C GLU A 279 -0.13 -16.27 17.03
N TYR A 280 -0.14 -15.50 15.94
CA TYR A 280 0.50 -14.18 15.89
C TYR A 280 -0.10 -13.21 16.90
N LYS A 281 -1.44 -13.12 17.00
CA LYS A 281 -2.13 -12.27 17.98
C LYS A 281 -1.73 -12.64 19.42
N LYS A 282 -1.70 -13.95 19.73
CA LYS A 282 -1.29 -14.44 21.04
C LYS A 282 0.16 -14.06 21.36
N LEU A 283 1.08 -14.26 20.43
CA LEU A 283 2.49 -13.88 20.57
C LEU A 283 2.70 -12.38 20.73
N LEU A 284 1.88 -11.56 20.07
CA LEU A 284 1.88 -10.10 20.26
C LEU A 284 1.48 -9.73 21.70
N VAL A 285 0.44 -10.35 22.24
CA VAL A 285 0.01 -10.11 23.64
C VAL A 285 1.12 -10.52 24.62
N GLU A 286 1.73 -11.69 24.46
CA GLU A 286 2.87 -12.11 25.26
C GLU A 286 4.03 -11.10 25.18
N TYR A 287 4.33 -10.60 23.98
CA TYR A 287 5.37 -9.59 23.76
C TYR A 287 5.04 -8.26 24.46
N TYR A 288 3.80 -7.81 24.41
CA TYR A 288 3.38 -6.59 25.09
C TYR A 288 3.57 -6.67 26.60
N GLU A 289 3.22 -7.80 27.20
CA GLU A 289 3.23 -7.98 28.65
C GLU A 289 4.61 -8.33 29.21
N MET A 290 5.33 -9.24 28.55
CA MET A 290 6.59 -9.76 29.05
C MET A 290 7.83 -9.05 28.53
N ASN A 291 7.68 -8.24 27.46
CA ASN A 291 8.79 -7.60 26.73
C ASN A 291 9.86 -8.60 26.22
N ASP A 292 9.47 -9.89 26.02
CA ASP A 292 10.35 -10.92 25.44
C ASP A 292 10.01 -11.10 23.94
N GLU A 293 10.92 -10.66 23.08
CA GLU A 293 10.75 -10.71 21.63
C GLU A 293 11.13 -12.06 21.00
N LYS A 294 11.73 -13.00 21.75
CA LYS A 294 12.32 -14.24 21.19
C LYS A 294 11.31 -15.10 20.43
N LYS A 295 10.14 -15.35 21.05
CA LYS A 295 9.12 -16.21 20.45
C LYS A 295 8.52 -15.58 19.20
N ILE A 296 8.12 -14.31 19.28
CA ILE A 296 7.51 -13.61 18.15
C ILE A 296 8.50 -13.38 17.01
N THR A 297 9.77 -13.10 17.31
CA THR A 297 10.84 -13.02 16.30
C THR A 297 11.02 -14.36 15.60
N SER A 298 11.09 -15.47 16.34
CA SER A 298 11.20 -16.82 15.76
C SER A 298 9.98 -17.15 14.88
N PHE A 299 8.79 -16.73 15.29
CA PHE A 299 7.57 -16.89 14.50
C PHE A 299 7.62 -16.06 13.21
N LEU A 300 7.96 -14.77 13.28
CA LEU A 300 8.02 -13.89 12.13
C LEU A 300 9.11 -14.32 11.12
N LYS A 301 10.22 -14.88 11.57
CA LYS A 301 11.22 -15.50 10.69
C LYS A 301 10.65 -16.65 9.86
N LYS A 302 9.72 -17.45 10.42
CA LYS A 302 9.01 -18.52 9.68
C LYS A 302 7.93 -18.00 8.73
N CYS A 303 7.54 -16.72 8.85
CA CYS A 303 6.63 -16.03 7.97
C CYS A 303 7.35 -15.29 6.84
N PHE A 304 8.68 -15.36 6.78
CA PHE A 304 9.48 -14.78 5.72
C PHE A 304 9.39 -15.63 4.46
N ILE A 305 9.16 -14.98 3.32
CA ILE A 305 9.09 -15.57 1.99
C ILE A 305 9.95 -14.79 0.99
N THR A 306 10.43 -15.47 -0.03
CA THR A 306 11.26 -14.89 -1.09
C THR A 306 10.93 -15.52 -2.44
N TYR A 307 11.35 -14.88 -3.52
CA TYR A 307 11.16 -15.35 -4.89
C TYR A 307 12.05 -16.55 -5.27
N ASN A 308 12.98 -16.95 -4.41
CA ASN A 308 13.89 -18.09 -4.64
C ASN A 308 13.24 -19.41 -4.20
#